data_61c88d76617e4c57e41ed9ca5207e771
#
_entry.id   61c88d76617e4c57e41ed9ca5207e771
#
_cell.length_a   1.000
_cell.length_b   1.000
_cell.length_c   1.000
_cell.angle_alpha   90.00
_cell.angle_beta   90.00
_cell.angle_gamma   90.00
#
_symmetry.space_group_name_H-M   'P 1'
#
loop_
_entity.id
_entity.type
_entity.pdbx_description
1 polymer ?
#
loop_
_entity_poly.entity_id
_entity_poly.type
_entity_poly.pdbx_seq_one_letter_code
_entity_poly.pdbx_strand_id
1 'polypeptide(L)'
;IDGKPANARFPEEIPLVYLQIAELPIGKTVAIEYLRNGERKTAQAQVERMEPYYGDEDEFRTLGFTGRDITRPMARASRLPEAGVQITGIRPGYPLDTAEPKLNVGDAIVRFGERTIRNLQDLREAIEAHKDQENIPIVFQRRTETLITVIRNRPPSPPSPNVELPKAWLGVRTQVITQPVAQALGDPNLKGFRITEVLPYTEASKAGLQVGDLIVALNGEPLEAFRTQDA
;
A
#
# COMPACT_ATOMS: atom_id res chain seq x y z
N ILE A 1 26.48 -24.88 21.53
CA ILE A 1 26.19 -23.53 22.05
C ILE A 1 26.22 -23.62 23.57
N ASP A 2 27.04 -22.79 24.24
CA ASP A 2 27.19 -22.74 25.69
C ASP A 2 27.45 -24.14 26.33
N GLY A 3 28.33 -24.93 25.69
CA GLY A 3 28.68 -26.27 26.09
C GLY A 3 27.68 -27.38 25.69
N LYS A 4 26.50 -27.01 25.19
CA LYS A 4 25.52 -28.00 24.72
C LYS A 4 25.69 -28.25 23.21
N PRO A 5 25.63 -29.50 22.74
CA PRO A 5 25.72 -29.77 21.31
C PRO A 5 24.48 -29.25 20.57
N ALA A 6 24.69 -28.60 19.44
CA ALA A 6 23.63 -28.19 18.51
C ALA A 6 23.63 -29.18 17.35
N ASN A 7 23.06 -30.37 17.58
CA ASN A 7 23.07 -31.44 16.61
C ASN A 7 21.72 -31.54 15.91
N ALA A 8 21.72 -31.43 14.58
CA ALA A 8 20.61 -31.81 13.72
C ALA A 8 21.18 -32.57 12.53
N ARG A 9 20.86 -33.89 12.43
CA ARG A 9 21.23 -34.74 11.30
C ARG A 9 20.15 -34.76 10.23
N PHE A 10 18.90 -34.54 10.64
CA PHE A 10 17.72 -34.55 9.80
C PHE A 10 16.97 -33.22 9.92
N PRO A 11 16.21 -32.77 8.87
CA PRO A 11 15.44 -31.55 8.92
C PRO A 11 14.45 -31.49 10.10
N GLU A 12 13.91 -32.62 10.51
CA GLU A 12 12.95 -32.75 11.62
C GLU A 12 13.56 -32.42 13.00
N GLU A 13 14.88 -32.45 13.12
CA GLU A 13 15.61 -32.14 14.36
C GLU A 13 15.96 -30.65 14.47
N ILE A 14 15.88 -29.89 13.37
CA ILE A 14 16.19 -28.43 13.34
C ILE A 14 15.34 -27.65 14.35
N PRO A 15 14.02 -27.89 14.50
CA PRO A 15 13.21 -27.20 15.51
C PRO A 15 13.72 -27.34 16.95
N LEU A 16 14.34 -28.46 17.29
CA LEU A 16 14.92 -28.67 18.63
C LEU A 16 16.13 -27.75 18.88
N VAL A 17 16.94 -27.50 17.83
CA VAL A 17 18.08 -26.58 17.91
C VAL A 17 17.56 -25.13 18.06
N TYR A 18 16.50 -24.77 17.33
CA TYR A 18 15.88 -23.45 17.47
C TYR A 18 15.28 -23.26 18.86
N LEU A 19 14.63 -24.28 19.42
CA LEU A 19 14.10 -24.22 20.78
C LEU A 19 15.22 -24.01 21.79
N GLN A 20 16.34 -24.78 21.67
CA GLN A 20 17.51 -24.59 22.51
C GLN A 20 18.07 -23.17 22.48
N ILE A 21 18.06 -22.51 21.30
CA ILE A 21 18.49 -21.12 21.16
C ILE A 21 17.46 -20.18 21.80
N ALA A 22 16.16 -20.41 21.58
CA ALA A 22 15.08 -19.59 22.10
C ALA A 22 14.98 -19.58 23.64
N GLU A 23 15.44 -20.66 24.29
CA GLU A 23 15.50 -20.78 25.76
C GLU A 23 16.68 -20.05 26.38
N LEU A 24 17.63 -19.52 25.59
CA LEU A 24 18.77 -18.78 26.12
C LEU A 24 18.31 -17.46 26.75
N PRO A 25 18.85 -17.11 27.94
CA PRO A 25 18.49 -15.83 28.58
C PRO A 25 18.90 -14.64 27.73
N ILE A 26 17.94 -13.71 27.50
CA ILE A 26 18.21 -12.44 26.79
C ILE A 26 19.25 -11.64 27.55
N GLY A 27 20.22 -11.06 26.84
CA GLY A 27 21.33 -10.29 27.39
C GLY A 27 22.54 -11.13 27.80
N LYS A 28 22.41 -12.48 27.88
CA LYS A 28 23.54 -13.36 28.21
C LYS A 28 24.50 -13.45 27.01
N THR A 29 25.79 -13.43 27.30
CA THR A 29 26.82 -13.77 26.32
C THR A 29 27.06 -15.28 26.35
N VAL A 30 26.94 -15.93 25.19
CA VAL A 30 27.12 -17.38 25.03
C VAL A 30 28.31 -17.68 24.13
N ALA A 31 29.00 -18.79 24.43
CA ALA A 31 30.09 -19.27 23.59
C ALA A 31 29.52 -20.18 22.49
N ILE A 32 29.87 -19.90 21.25
CA ILE A 32 29.51 -20.71 20.08
C ILE A 32 30.78 -21.34 19.53
N GLU A 33 30.89 -22.67 19.65
CA GLU A 33 31.94 -23.40 18.99
C GLU A 33 31.48 -23.79 17.57
N TYR A 34 32.35 -23.58 16.60
CA TYR A 34 32.07 -23.87 15.20
C TYR A 34 33.31 -24.36 14.45
N LEU A 35 33.09 -25.02 13.34
CA LEU A 35 34.16 -25.45 12.43
C LEU A 35 34.23 -24.48 11.24
N ARG A 36 35.45 -23.99 10.93
CA ARG A 36 35.73 -23.23 9.72
C ARG A 36 36.96 -23.80 9.06
N ASN A 37 36.82 -24.29 7.83
CA ASN A 37 37.89 -24.93 7.06
C ASN A 37 38.55 -26.12 7.85
N GLY A 38 37.75 -26.89 8.60
CA GLY A 38 38.23 -28.02 9.43
C GLY A 38 38.81 -27.63 10.79
N GLU A 39 39.04 -26.34 11.06
CA GLU A 39 39.56 -25.86 12.35
C GLU A 39 38.40 -25.51 13.31
N ARG A 40 38.54 -25.92 14.58
CA ARG A 40 37.61 -25.52 15.65
C ARG A 40 37.91 -24.08 16.07
N LYS A 41 36.84 -23.27 16.10
CA LYS A 41 36.91 -21.88 16.56
C LYS A 41 35.77 -21.59 17.52
N THR A 42 35.94 -20.59 18.37
CA THR A 42 34.94 -20.13 19.33
C THR A 42 34.63 -18.68 19.05
N ALA A 43 33.34 -18.33 19.03
CA ALA A 43 32.87 -16.97 19.03
C ALA A 43 32.01 -16.69 20.26
N GLN A 44 32.04 -15.44 20.72
CA GLN A 44 31.13 -14.97 21.76
C GLN A 44 29.98 -14.20 21.08
N ALA A 45 28.73 -14.53 21.41
CA ALA A 45 27.56 -13.83 20.92
C ALA A 45 26.64 -13.45 22.06
N GLN A 46 26.16 -12.21 22.05
CA GLN A 46 25.16 -11.78 23.01
C GLN A 46 23.78 -12.20 22.51
N VAL A 47 22.98 -12.80 23.39
CA VAL A 47 21.60 -13.20 23.10
C VAL A 47 20.72 -11.96 23.12
N GLU A 48 20.11 -11.63 21.99
CA GLU A 48 19.17 -10.53 21.85
C GLU A 48 17.74 -11.03 21.76
N ARG A 49 16.78 -10.18 22.10
CA ARG A 49 15.37 -10.47 21.84
C ARG A 49 15.13 -10.50 20.33
N MET A 50 14.46 -11.52 19.85
CA MET A 50 14.02 -11.56 18.46
C MET A 50 13.03 -10.41 18.19
N GLU A 51 13.37 -9.55 17.25
CA GLU A 51 12.44 -8.52 16.79
C GLU A 51 11.29 -9.15 16.01
N PRO A 52 10.05 -8.66 16.21
CA PRO A 52 8.94 -9.05 15.35
C PRO A 52 9.24 -8.65 13.89
N TYR A 53 8.71 -9.41 12.93
CA TYR A 53 8.91 -9.09 11.52
C TYR A 53 8.26 -7.74 11.17
N TYR A 54 7.04 -7.51 11.64
CA TYR A 54 6.34 -6.23 11.49
C TYR A 54 6.48 -5.41 12.77
N GLY A 55 6.87 -4.15 12.60
CA GLY A 55 6.85 -3.17 13.67
C GLY A 55 5.44 -2.65 13.99
N ASP A 56 5.35 -1.79 14.98
CA ASP A 56 4.11 -1.12 15.34
C ASP A 56 3.60 -0.26 14.18
N GLU A 57 2.28 -0.09 14.08
CA GLU A 57 1.60 0.69 13.05
C GLU A 57 0.75 1.79 13.68
N ASP A 58 0.71 2.97 13.06
CA ASP A 58 -0.09 4.10 13.52
C ASP A 58 -0.70 4.90 12.37
N GLU A 59 -1.82 5.59 12.66
CA GLU A 59 -2.52 6.45 11.72
C GLU A 59 -2.18 7.93 11.93
N PHE A 60 -1.69 8.60 10.89
CA PHE A 60 -1.39 10.03 10.85
C PHE A 60 -2.53 10.78 10.16
N ARG A 61 -3.61 11.04 10.89
CA ARG A 61 -4.88 11.55 10.36
C ARG A 61 -4.78 12.88 9.65
N THR A 62 -3.98 13.81 10.17
CA THR A 62 -3.81 15.14 9.59
C THR A 62 -3.15 15.10 8.21
N LEU A 63 -2.22 14.18 8.00
CA LEU A 63 -1.51 13.97 6.75
C LEU A 63 -2.16 12.91 5.86
N GLY A 64 -3.09 12.10 6.41
CA GLY A 64 -3.89 11.13 5.70
C GLY A 64 -3.13 9.88 5.28
N PHE A 65 -2.37 9.27 6.20
CA PHE A 65 -1.69 8.01 5.92
C PHE A 65 -1.55 7.13 7.17
N THR A 66 -1.28 5.86 6.95
CA THR A 66 -0.84 4.90 7.96
C THR A 66 0.62 4.57 7.74
N GLY A 67 1.37 4.44 8.82
CA GLY A 67 2.80 4.15 8.80
C GLY A 67 3.18 3.09 9.81
N ARG A 68 4.23 2.35 9.51
CA ARG A 68 4.74 1.25 10.35
C ARG A 68 6.22 1.42 10.60
N ASP A 69 6.66 1.11 11.82
CA ASP A 69 8.08 1.03 12.16
C ASP A 69 8.81 0.00 11.30
N ILE A 70 9.96 0.39 10.75
CA ILE A 70 10.80 -0.53 10.00
C ILE A 70 11.65 -1.32 10.99
N THR A 71 11.44 -2.63 11.04
CA THR A 71 12.26 -3.54 11.84
C THR A 71 13.47 -4.03 11.04
N ARG A 72 14.52 -4.50 11.74
CA ARG A 72 15.71 -5.07 11.07
C ARG A 72 15.38 -6.28 10.17
N PRO A 73 14.51 -7.24 10.57
CA PRO A 73 14.08 -8.32 9.68
C PRO A 73 13.37 -7.81 8.43
N MET A 74 12.47 -6.84 8.58
CA MET A 74 11.73 -6.24 7.46
C MET A 74 12.65 -5.46 6.51
N ALA A 75 13.57 -4.67 7.05
CA ALA A 75 14.56 -3.91 6.29
C ALA A 75 15.39 -4.83 5.37
N ARG A 76 15.89 -5.94 5.91
CA ARG A 76 16.69 -6.93 5.17
C ARG A 76 15.89 -7.64 4.08
N ALA A 77 14.67 -8.08 4.39
CA ALA A 77 13.82 -8.83 3.46
C ALA A 77 13.30 -7.95 2.31
N SER A 78 12.97 -6.69 2.61
CA SER A 78 12.30 -5.78 1.67
C SER A 78 13.22 -4.71 1.06
N ARG A 79 14.52 -4.74 1.38
CA ARG A 79 15.51 -3.74 0.96
C ARG A 79 15.12 -2.31 1.34
N LEU A 80 14.57 -2.17 2.54
CA LEU A 80 14.25 -0.90 3.16
C LEU A 80 15.45 -0.35 3.92
N PRO A 81 15.45 0.94 4.29
CA PRO A 81 16.44 1.50 5.22
C PRO A 81 16.37 0.75 6.56
N GLU A 82 17.49 0.77 7.31
CA GLU A 82 17.56 0.08 8.62
C GLU A 82 16.67 0.72 9.68
N ALA A 83 16.21 1.97 9.45
CA ALA A 83 15.32 2.71 10.32
C ALA A 83 14.45 3.65 9.50
N GLY A 84 13.27 3.99 10.02
CA GLY A 84 12.31 4.87 9.37
C GLY A 84 10.87 4.39 9.58
N VAL A 85 9.94 5.02 8.87
CA VAL A 85 8.53 4.66 8.89
C VAL A 85 8.09 4.29 7.49
N GLN A 86 7.69 3.03 7.29
CA GLN A 86 7.13 2.57 6.02
C GLN A 86 5.67 3.00 5.91
N ILE A 87 5.29 3.56 4.77
CA ILE A 87 3.90 3.90 4.45
C ILE A 87 3.14 2.60 4.15
N THR A 88 2.07 2.33 4.88
CA THR A 88 1.21 1.15 4.73
C THR A 88 -0.13 1.47 4.08
N GLY A 89 -0.57 2.73 4.13
CA GLY A 89 -1.79 3.20 3.49
C GLY A 89 -1.77 4.69 3.27
N ILE A 90 -2.44 5.17 2.21
CA ILE A 90 -2.58 6.60 1.90
C ILE A 90 -4.06 6.87 1.64
N ARG A 91 -4.58 7.91 2.28
CA ARG A 91 -5.95 8.37 2.10
C ARG A 91 -6.01 9.40 0.98
N PRO A 92 -6.83 9.18 -0.06
CA PRO A 92 -6.97 10.13 -1.17
C PRO A 92 -7.40 11.53 -0.73
N GLY A 93 -6.81 12.57 -1.35
CA GLY A 93 -7.14 13.97 -1.10
C GLY A 93 -6.48 14.60 0.12
N TYR A 94 -5.70 13.86 0.88
CA TYR A 94 -4.94 14.37 2.02
C TYR A 94 -3.54 14.86 1.61
N PRO A 95 -2.85 15.62 2.48
CA PRO A 95 -1.54 16.20 2.16
C PRO A 95 -0.52 15.22 1.58
N LEU A 96 -0.47 13.98 2.10
CA LEU A 96 0.50 12.99 1.61
C LEU A 96 0.16 12.48 0.20
N ASP A 97 -1.13 12.35 -0.14
CA ASP A 97 -1.58 11.91 -1.47
C ASP A 97 -1.32 12.95 -2.55
N THR A 98 -1.34 14.23 -2.19
CA THR A 98 -1.18 15.37 -3.12
C THR A 98 0.26 15.83 -3.27
N ALA A 99 1.21 15.16 -2.63
CA ALA A 99 2.63 15.50 -2.71
C ALA A 99 3.22 15.24 -4.10
N GLU A 100 4.21 16.02 -4.50
CA GLU A 100 4.90 15.86 -5.79
C GLU A 100 6.41 15.93 -5.61
N PRO A 101 7.17 14.87 -5.95
CA PRO A 101 6.71 13.56 -6.43
C PRO A 101 5.83 12.83 -5.44
N LYS A 102 4.84 12.07 -5.96
CA LYS A 102 3.85 11.35 -5.16
C LYS A 102 4.52 10.27 -4.31
N LEU A 103 4.09 10.17 -3.05
CA LEU A 103 4.43 9.05 -2.17
C LEU A 103 3.51 7.86 -2.46
N ASN A 104 4.03 6.66 -2.27
CA ASN A 104 3.31 5.41 -2.50
C ASN A 104 3.35 4.52 -1.25
N VAL A 105 2.40 3.62 -1.16
CA VAL A 105 2.47 2.52 -0.19
C VAL A 105 3.74 1.71 -0.45
N GLY A 106 4.48 1.42 0.60
CA GLY A 106 5.79 0.76 0.55
C GLY A 106 7.00 1.71 0.61
N ASP A 107 6.81 3.01 0.37
CA ASP A 107 7.88 4.00 0.58
C ASP A 107 8.22 4.12 2.06
N ALA A 108 9.48 4.41 2.37
CA ALA A 108 9.99 4.59 3.72
C ALA A 108 10.36 6.05 4.00
N ILE A 109 9.66 6.71 4.90
CA ILE A 109 10.00 8.07 5.35
C ILE A 109 11.22 7.98 6.26
N VAL A 110 12.29 8.68 5.88
CA VAL A 110 13.57 8.72 6.62
C VAL A 110 13.89 10.10 7.17
N ARG A 111 13.24 11.15 6.66
CA ARG A 111 13.33 12.51 7.20
C ARG A 111 12.03 13.28 6.96
N PHE A 112 11.62 14.05 7.96
CA PHE A 112 10.45 14.92 7.92
C PHE A 112 10.86 16.33 8.39
N GLY A 113 10.74 17.32 7.52
CA GLY A 113 11.40 18.60 7.72
C GLY A 113 12.92 18.40 7.83
N GLU A 114 13.49 18.93 8.91
CA GLU A 114 14.91 18.76 9.20
C GLU A 114 15.22 17.53 10.08
N ARG A 115 14.18 16.88 10.64
CA ARG A 115 14.34 15.78 11.58
C ARG A 115 14.51 14.43 10.88
N THR A 116 15.53 13.69 11.29
CA THR A 116 15.70 12.28 10.90
C THR A 116 14.65 11.42 11.59
N ILE A 117 13.99 10.56 10.84
CA ILE A 117 12.94 9.67 11.31
C ILE A 117 13.50 8.26 11.43
N ARG A 118 13.49 7.70 12.61
CA ARG A 118 13.94 6.33 12.89
C ARG A 118 12.78 5.40 13.23
N ASN A 119 11.68 5.98 13.72
CA ASN A 119 10.50 5.27 14.19
C ASN A 119 9.26 6.16 14.18
N LEU A 120 8.10 5.59 14.52
CA LEU A 120 6.80 6.28 14.61
C LEU A 120 6.83 7.44 15.62
N GLN A 121 7.57 7.29 16.72
CA GLN A 121 7.66 8.34 17.73
C GLN A 121 8.39 9.58 17.19
N ASP A 122 9.55 9.39 16.52
CA ASP A 122 10.27 10.48 15.86
C ASP A 122 9.35 11.21 14.85
N LEU A 123 8.54 10.44 14.11
CA LEU A 123 7.63 11.00 13.11
C LEU A 123 6.48 11.79 13.74
N ARG A 124 5.87 11.30 14.83
CA ARG A 124 4.84 12.06 15.58
C ARG A 124 5.38 13.39 16.08
N GLU A 125 6.55 13.37 16.69
CA GLU A 125 7.19 14.58 17.21
C GLU A 125 7.58 15.55 16.07
N ALA A 126 8.03 15.02 14.92
CA ALA A 126 8.34 15.85 13.77
C ALA A 126 7.08 16.50 13.18
N ILE A 127 5.98 15.78 13.06
CA ILE A 127 4.69 16.31 12.58
C ILE A 127 4.19 17.41 13.53
N GLU A 128 4.23 17.19 14.84
CA GLU A 128 3.80 18.20 15.81
C GLU A 128 4.68 19.45 15.76
N ALA A 129 5.99 19.29 15.62
CA ALA A 129 6.92 20.42 15.50
C ALA A 129 6.72 21.26 14.23
N HIS A 130 6.15 20.68 13.18
CA HIS A 130 5.93 21.35 11.89
C HIS A 130 4.45 21.65 11.60
N LYS A 131 3.57 21.54 12.61
CA LYS A 131 2.11 21.68 12.40
C LYS A 131 1.68 23.04 11.81
N ASP A 132 2.44 24.10 12.11
CA ASP A 132 2.16 25.46 11.65
C ASP A 132 2.90 25.83 10.33
N GLN A 133 3.69 24.90 9.79
CA GLN A 133 4.39 25.10 8.51
C GLN A 133 3.51 24.70 7.35
N GLU A 134 3.40 25.56 6.33
CA GLU A 134 2.58 25.29 5.14
C GLU A 134 3.23 24.24 4.21
N ASN A 135 4.55 24.29 4.05
CA ASN A 135 5.28 23.42 3.14
C ASN A 135 6.35 22.66 3.93
N ILE A 136 6.26 21.35 3.95
CA ILE A 136 7.17 20.50 4.73
C ILE A 136 7.89 19.55 3.77
N PRO A 137 9.23 19.61 3.68
CA PRO A 137 10.00 18.66 2.89
C PRO A 137 10.03 17.30 3.57
N ILE A 138 9.86 16.24 2.80
CA ILE A 138 9.96 14.84 3.23
C ILE A 138 11.02 14.15 2.38
N VAL A 139 12.00 13.51 3.02
CA VAL A 139 12.90 12.58 2.35
C VAL A 139 12.39 11.17 2.60
N PHE A 140 12.26 10.42 1.53
CA PHE A 140 11.79 9.04 1.59
C PHE A 140 12.62 8.14 0.68
N GLN A 141 12.65 6.87 1.01
CA GLN A 141 13.30 5.86 0.19
C GLN A 141 12.23 5.00 -0.50
N ARG A 142 12.39 4.87 -1.82
CA ARG A 142 11.62 3.96 -2.66
C ARG A 142 12.56 2.92 -3.23
N ARG A 143 12.47 1.69 -2.74
CA ARG A 143 13.45 0.64 -3.05
C ARG A 143 14.87 1.06 -2.67
N THR A 144 15.72 1.39 -3.67
CA THR A 144 17.11 1.82 -3.49
C THR A 144 17.31 3.31 -3.75
N GLU A 145 16.26 4.04 -4.15
CA GLU A 145 16.33 5.46 -4.50
C GLU A 145 15.91 6.31 -3.32
N THR A 146 16.67 7.37 -3.04
CA THR A 146 16.33 8.40 -2.08
C THR A 146 15.72 9.59 -2.81
N LEU A 147 14.48 9.90 -2.49
CA LEU A 147 13.67 10.93 -3.13
C LEU A 147 13.29 12.00 -2.12
N ILE A 148 13.02 13.20 -2.63
CA ILE A 148 12.52 14.33 -1.83
C ILE A 148 11.19 14.77 -2.42
N THR A 149 10.20 15.00 -1.56
CA THR A 149 8.95 15.64 -1.91
C THR A 149 8.62 16.74 -0.92
N VAL A 150 7.67 17.59 -1.25
CA VAL A 150 7.15 18.62 -0.35
C VAL A 150 5.65 18.41 -0.20
N ILE A 151 5.19 18.20 1.03
CA ILE A 151 3.77 18.19 1.33
C ILE A 151 3.29 19.59 1.66
N ARG A 152 2.06 19.90 1.24
CA ARG A 152 1.35 21.11 1.68
C ARG A 152 0.51 20.73 2.90
N ASN A 153 0.93 21.21 4.06
CA ASN A 153 0.22 20.98 5.33
C ASN A 153 -1.03 21.87 5.41
N ARG A 154 -1.95 21.67 4.45
CA ARG A 154 -3.28 22.26 4.55
C ARG A 154 -4.22 21.27 5.20
N PRO A 155 -5.15 21.72 6.07
CA PRO A 155 -6.27 20.86 6.42
C PRO A 155 -6.86 20.35 5.09
N PRO A 156 -7.22 19.06 4.99
CA PRO A 156 -7.82 18.53 3.79
C PRO A 156 -8.94 19.51 3.44
N SER A 157 -8.94 20.01 2.19
CA SER A 157 -10.14 20.64 1.68
C SER A 157 -11.24 19.65 2.00
N PRO A 158 -12.33 20.09 2.69
CA PRO A 158 -13.41 19.15 2.96
C PRO A 158 -13.63 18.43 1.64
N PRO A 159 -13.65 17.09 1.62
CA PRO A 159 -13.91 16.37 0.39
C PRO A 159 -15.08 17.11 -0.20
N SER A 160 -14.92 17.61 -1.44
CA SER A 160 -16.07 18.13 -2.17
C SER A 160 -17.15 17.17 -1.82
N PRO A 161 -18.26 17.57 -1.17
CA PRO A 161 -19.19 16.59 -0.73
C PRO A 161 -19.40 15.72 -1.96
N ASN A 162 -18.73 14.57 -2.02
CA ASN A 162 -19.22 13.44 -2.73
C ASN A 162 -20.48 13.13 -1.92
N VAL A 163 -21.44 14.03 -2.04
CA VAL A 163 -22.81 13.60 -2.02
C VAL A 163 -22.73 12.51 -3.07
N GLU A 164 -22.66 11.25 -2.63
CA GLU A 164 -23.08 10.18 -3.48
C GLU A 164 -24.51 10.57 -3.82
N LEU A 165 -24.60 11.35 -4.90
CA LEU A 165 -25.86 11.56 -5.58
C LEU A 165 -26.31 10.13 -5.79
N PRO A 166 -27.46 9.72 -5.22
CA PRO A 166 -27.95 8.36 -5.37
C PRO A 166 -27.85 8.07 -6.88
N LYS A 167 -26.84 7.28 -7.25
CA LYS A 167 -26.56 6.99 -8.65
C LYS A 167 -27.75 6.23 -9.14
N ALA A 168 -28.52 6.86 -10.05
CA ALA A 168 -29.59 6.16 -10.72
C ALA A 168 -28.99 4.91 -11.36
N TRP A 169 -29.54 3.76 -11.05
CA TRP A 169 -29.04 2.48 -11.51
C TRP A 169 -30.16 1.71 -12.20
N LEU A 170 -29.92 1.35 -13.45
CA LEU A 170 -30.92 0.63 -14.26
C LEU A 170 -30.80 -0.89 -14.14
N GLY A 171 -29.68 -1.42 -13.65
CA GLY A 171 -29.44 -2.85 -13.58
C GLY A 171 -29.03 -3.47 -14.90
N VAL A 172 -28.28 -2.73 -15.72
CA VAL A 172 -27.65 -3.20 -16.96
C VAL A 172 -26.16 -3.01 -16.91
N ARG A 173 -25.41 -3.88 -17.59
CA ARG A 173 -24.03 -3.60 -18.00
C ARG A 173 -24.02 -3.21 -19.46
N THR A 174 -23.17 -2.26 -19.81
CA THR A 174 -23.13 -1.70 -21.14
C THR A 174 -21.71 -1.69 -21.71
N GLN A 175 -21.62 -1.66 -23.02
CA GLN A 175 -20.41 -1.43 -23.79
C GLN A 175 -20.63 -0.18 -24.65
N VAL A 176 -19.69 0.74 -24.67
CA VAL A 176 -19.72 1.90 -25.57
C VAL A 176 -19.68 1.44 -27.01
N ILE A 177 -20.52 2.02 -27.86
CA ILE A 177 -20.50 1.79 -29.30
C ILE A 177 -19.39 2.66 -29.90
N THR A 178 -18.21 2.06 -30.07
CA THR A 178 -17.09 2.71 -30.74
C THR A 178 -17.33 2.74 -32.26
N GLN A 179 -16.64 3.62 -32.98
CA GLN A 179 -16.80 3.74 -34.44
C GLN A 179 -16.59 2.39 -35.21
N PRO A 180 -15.59 1.54 -34.87
CA PRO A 180 -15.48 0.22 -35.47
C PRO A 180 -16.68 -0.70 -35.20
N VAL A 181 -17.24 -0.61 -33.98
CA VAL A 181 -18.43 -1.40 -33.59
C VAL A 181 -19.67 -0.88 -34.33
N ALA A 182 -19.83 0.43 -34.47
CA ALA A 182 -20.91 1.05 -35.23
C ALA A 182 -20.88 0.58 -36.73
N GLN A 183 -19.71 0.58 -37.35
CA GLN A 183 -19.50 0.05 -38.69
C GLN A 183 -19.86 -1.43 -38.80
N ALA A 184 -19.45 -2.24 -37.85
CA ALA A 184 -19.77 -3.68 -37.84
C ALA A 184 -21.25 -3.95 -37.62
N LEU A 185 -21.99 -3.06 -36.97
CA LEU A 185 -23.44 -3.11 -36.78
C LEU A 185 -24.22 -2.56 -37.99
N GLY A 186 -23.53 -2.05 -39.03
CA GLY A 186 -24.11 -1.58 -40.28
C GLY A 186 -24.54 -0.11 -40.31
N ASP A 187 -24.34 0.63 -39.21
CA ASP A 187 -24.58 2.08 -39.15
C ASP A 187 -23.36 2.84 -38.57
N PRO A 188 -22.50 3.40 -39.46
CA PRO A 188 -21.28 4.12 -39.00
C PRO A 188 -21.53 5.34 -38.10
N ASN A 189 -22.75 5.86 -38.08
CA ASN A 189 -23.13 7.03 -37.30
C ASN A 189 -23.78 6.65 -35.95
N LEU A 190 -23.95 5.36 -35.68
CA LEU A 190 -24.57 4.88 -34.48
C LEU A 190 -23.73 5.25 -33.26
N LYS A 191 -24.33 5.91 -32.28
CA LYS A 191 -23.75 6.33 -31.01
C LYS A 191 -24.56 5.76 -29.85
N GLY A 192 -23.92 5.59 -28.68
CA GLY A 192 -24.59 5.14 -27.48
C GLY A 192 -23.96 3.90 -26.85
N PHE A 193 -24.79 3.10 -26.21
CA PHE A 193 -24.33 1.93 -25.46
C PHE A 193 -25.05 0.66 -25.88
N ARG A 194 -24.32 -0.41 -26.06
CA ARG A 194 -24.89 -1.75 -26.27
C ARG A 194 -25.01 -2.45 -24.91
N ILE A 195 -26.18 -3.01 -24.61
CA ILE A 195 -26.41 -3.82 -23.39
C ILE A 195 -25.66 -5.14 -23.53
N THR A 196 -24.75 -5.41 -22.59
CA THR A 196 -23.98 -6.67 -22.52
C THR A 196 -24.54 -7.63 -21.49
N GLU A 197 -25.26 -7.12 -20.47
CA GLU A 197 -25.89 -7.91 -19.42
C GLU A 197 -27.10 -7.16 -18.87
N VAL A 198 -28.18 -7.87 -18.61
CA VAL A 198 -29.33 -7.38 -17.84
C VAL A 198 -29.41 -8.16 -16.55
N LEU A 199 -29.30 -7.48 -15.41
CA LEU A 199 -29.32 -8.14 -14.11
C LEU A 199 -30.75 -8.56 -13.76
N PRO A 200 -30.95 -9.78 -13.25
CA PRO A 200 -32.28 -10.27 -12.89
C PRO A 200 -32.90 -9.44 -11.77
N TYR A 201 -34.22 -9.35 -11.76
CA TYR A 201 -35.02 -8.64 -10.74
C TYR A 201 -34.79 -7.11 -10.67
N THR A 202 -34.20 -6.51 -11.69
CA THR A 202 -34.00 -5.05 -11.81
C THR A 202 -35.11 -4.39 -12.62
N GLU A 203 -35.18 -3.05 -12.57
CA GLU A 203 -36.15 -2.30 -13.37
C GLU A 203 -35.91 -2.48 -14.88
N ALA A 204 -34.65 -2.60 -15.31
CA ALA A 204 -34.31 -2.94 -16.70
C ALA A 204 -34.92 -4.29 -17.13
N SER A 205 -34.80 -5.32 -16.28
CA SER A 205 -35.38 -6.64 -16.52
C SER A 205 -36.90 -6.58 -16.57
N LYS A 206 -37.54 -5.83 -15.65
CA LYS A 206 -38.98 -5.64 -15.64
C LYS A 206 -39.48 -4.86 -16.86
N ALA A 207 -38.69 -3.89 -17.33
CA ALA A 207 -38.99 -3.10 -18.53
C ALA A 207 -38.79 -3.88 -19.84
N GLY A 208 -38.26 -5.13 -19.77
CA GLY A 208 -38.08 -5.99 -20.94
C GLY A 208 -36.83 -5.70 -21.77
N LEU A 209 -35.86 -4.95 -21.22
CA LEU A 209 -34.56 -4.76 -21.87
C LEU A 209 -33.81 -6.09 -22.00
N GLN A 210 -33.12 -6.27 -23.12
CA GLN A 210 -32.41 -7.52 -23.45
C GLN A 210 -30.94 -7.27 -23.78
N VAL A 211 -30.13 -8.33 -23.62
CA VAL A 211 -28.74 -8.31 -24.07
C VAL A 211 -28.72 -8.13 -25.60
N GLY A 212 -27.92 -7.18 -26.06
CA GLY A 212 -27.84 -6.80 -27.47
C GLY A 212 -28.59 -5.54 -27.83
N ASP A 213 -29.51 -5.06 -26.98
CA ASP A 213 -30.20 -3.79 -27.20
C ASP A 213 -29.22 -2.62 -27.22
N LEU A 214 -29.56 -1.61 -28.03
CA LEU A 214 -28.76 -0.38 -28.19
C LEU A 214 -29.48 0.78 -27.53
N ILE A 215 -28.89 1.33 -26.47
CA ILE A 215 -29.40 2.53 -25.81
C ILE A 215 -28.83 3.72 -26.61
N VAL A 216 -29.67 4.40 -27.36
CA VAL A 216 -29.28 5.52 -28.24
C VAL A 216 -29.75 6.88 -27.75
N ALA A 217 -30.69 6.87 -26.81
CA ALA A 217 -31.21 8.12 -26.20
C ALA A 217 -31.72 7.84 -24.77
N LEU A 218 -31.67 8.84 -23.91
CA LEU A 218 -32.28 8.88 -22.58
C LEU A 218 -33.24 10.07 -22.50
N ASN A 219 -34.48 9.85 -22.09
CA ASN A 219 -35.53 10.87 -22.01
C ASN A 219 -35.67 11.73 -23.29
N GLY A 220 -35.40 11.13 -24.45
CA GLY A 220 -35.44 11.79 -25.75
C GLY A 220 -34.16 12.52 -26.14
N GLU A 221 -33.18 12.61 -25.28
CA GLU A 221 -31.87 13.19 -25.58
C GLU A 221 -30.92 12.12 -26.13
N PRO A 222 -30.35 12.32 -27.35
CA PRO A 222 -29.42 11.38 -27.95
C PRO A 222 -28.14 11.21 -27.13
N LEU A 223 -27.62 9.98 -27.04
CA LEU A 223 -26.35 9.70 -26.42
C LEU A 223 -25.21 9.88 -27.43
N GLU A 224 -24.20 10.67 -27.06
CA GLU A 224 -23.11 11.03 -27.97
C GLU A 224 -21.75 10.38 -27.64
N ALA A 225 -21.73 9.29 -26.84
CA ALA A 225 -20.49 8.62 -26.45
C ALA A 225 -19.89 7.84 -27.62
N PHE A 226 -18.63 8.10 -27.93
CA PHE A 226 -17.83 7.34 -28.93
C PHE A 226 -16.58 6.70 -28.36
N ARG A 227 -16.18 7.03 -27.13
CA ARG A 227 -14.96 6.56 -26.47
C ARG A 227 -15.28 6.04 -25.09
N THR A 228 -14.48 5.11 -24.62
CA THR A 228 -14.57 4.58 -23.24
C THR A 228 -14.39 5.65 -22.17
N GLN A 229 -13.80 6.80 -22.51
CA GLN A 229 -13.63 7.95 -21.60
C GLN A 229 -14.87 8.85 -21.52
N ASP A 230 -15.84 8.68 -22.43
CA ASP A 230 -17.09 9.44 -22.51
C ASP A 230 -18.27 8.70 -21.82
N ALA A 231 -17.99 7.53 -21.17
CA ALA A 231 -18.96 6.62 -20.57
C ALA A 231 -19.05 6.71 -19.05
#